data_99ffd0c9515e15ebe308c802046dd059
#
_entry.id   99ffd0c9515e15ebe308c802046dd059
#
_cell.length_a   1.000
_cell.length_b   1.000
_cell.length_c   1.000
_cell.angle_alpha   90.00
_cell.angle_beta   90.00
_cell.angle_gamma   90.00
#
_symmetry.space_group_name_H-M   'P 1'
#
loop_
_entity.id
_entity.type
_entity.pdbx_description
1 polymer ?
#
loop_
_entity_poly.entity_id
_entity_poly.type
_entity_poly.pdbx_seq_one_letter_code
_entity_poly.pdbx_strand_id
1 'polypeptide(L)'
;MRVGTIISLGGSAVLGVGALLVAKVWLPSSGHGGGASSVSPAEATVPVVVANAAIPYGGKLDATHLTLARLPASAAPQGAFSTIEQVTGQSGGAPIALVALSAREPVLPTKISGGGAKPTLAAVITEGMRAYTIGVTDVAGGGGHILPGDRVDVVLTREIPLPTQVRTECGDCKRYVSNVVIQNVRVLGMDLNADPGSTQAAVAHTSTLEVAVSDAQRLGIAAQAGSLSLALRRTGQADVADVRAIGVRDLGPIDSIPGIQQAGLRAVSHRLAHPKPAAAAVRHSVIVVHGDARSSVEVPSERGSGV
;
A
#
# COMPACT_ATOMS: atom_id res chain seq x y z
N MET A 1 -43.58 -49.80 77.33
CA MET A 1 -42.77 -49.20 76.24
C MET A 1 -42.75 -50.14 75.04
N ARG A 2 -43.14 -49.67 73.88
CA ARG A 2 -43.40 -50.58 72.74
C ARG A 2 -42.09 -50.98 72.07
N VAL A 3 -41.88 -52.32 71.94
CA VAL A 3 -40.68 -52.93 71.33
C VAL A 3 -40.32 -52.37 69.97
N GLY A 4 -41.31 -51.88 69.19
CA GLY A 4 -41.11 -51.25 67.89
C GLY A 4 -40.28 -49.97 67.92
N THR A 5 -40.31 -49.17 68.99
CA THR A 5 -39.56 -47.90 69.10
C THR A 5 -38.06 -48.15 69.33
N ILE A 6 -37.72 -49.23 70.01
CA ILE A 6 -36.31 -49.62 70.28
C ILE A 6 -35.66 -50.18 68.98
N ILE A 7 -36.41 -50.92 68.17
CA ILE A 7 -35.91 -51.45 66.92
C ILE A 7 -35.73 -50.32 65.91
N SER A 8 -36.61 -49.31 65.84
CA SER A 8 -36.48 -48.18 65.01
C SER A 8 -35.27 -47.30 65.34
N LEU A 9 -34.99 -47.08 66.62
CA LEU A 9 -33.82 -46.33 67.08
C LEU A 9 -32.51 -47.07 66.79
N GLY A 10 -32.48 -48.39 66.94
CA GLY A 10 -31.31 -49.23 66.63
C GLY A 10 -30.99 -49.22 65.12
N GLY A 11 -32.03 -49.35 64.27
CA GLY A 11 -31.85 -49.35 62.83
C GLY A 11 -31.35 -47.98 62.28
N SER A 12 -31.82 -46.89 62.87
CA SER A 12 -31.38 -45.54 62.47
C SER A 12 -29.91 -45.25 62.85
N ALA A 13 -29.49 -45.78 64.03
CA ALA A 13 -28.08 -45.64 64.45
C ALA A 13 -27.11 -46.45 63.58
N VAL A 14 -27.49 -47.63 63.12
CA VAL A 14 -26.66 -48.47 62.25
C VAL A 14 -26.54 -47.85 60.86
N LEU A 15 -27.63 -47.31 60.30
CA LEU A 15 -27.60 -46.64 59.04
C LEU A 15 -26.80 -45.33 59.10
N GLY A 16 -26.87 -44.59 60.19
CA GLY A 16 -26.09 -43.38 60.42
C GLY A 16 -24.58 -43.62 60.48
N VAL A 17 -24.17 -44.67 61.20
CA VAL A 17 -22.75 -45.07 61.28
C VAL A 17 -22.27 -45.61 59.93
N GLY A 18 -23.10 -46.40 59.25
CA GLY A 18 -22.76 -46.87 57.88
C GLY A 18 -22.55 -45.70 56.90
N ALA A 19 -23.42 -44.69 56.92
CA ALA A 19 -23.28 -43.50 56.07
C ALA A 19 -22.02 -42.69 56.40
N LEU A 20 -21.64 -42.57 57.68
CA LEU A 20 -20.39 -41.90 58.08
C LEU A 20 -19.14 -42.67 57.65
N LEU A 21 -19.15 -43.99 57.65
CA LEU A 21 -18.04 -44.82 57.18
C LEU A 21 -17.89 -44.74 55.65
N VAL A 22 -19.01 -44.75 54.92
CA VAL A 22 -18.98 -44.58 53.47
C VAL A 22 -18.52 -43.18 53.11
N ALA A 23 -18.97 -42.18 53.88
CA ALA A 23 -18.51 -40.81 53.67
C ALA A 23 -17.00 -40.64 53.92
N LYS A 24 -16.44 -41.32 54.89
CA LYS A 24 -14.99 -41.33 55.16
C LYS A 24 -14.17 -42.02 54.08
N VAL A 25 -14.73 -43.01 53.37
CA VAL A 25 -14.06 -43.72 52.28
C VAL A 25 -14.19 -43.02 50.97
N TRP A 26 -15.29 -42.35 50.79
CA TRP A 26 -15.59 -41.62 49.48
C TRP A 26 -15.21 -40.14 49.50
N LEU A 27 -15.17 -39.47 50.65
CA LEU A 27 -14.58 -38.13 50.66
C LEU A 27 -13.04 -38.28 50.72
N PRO A 28 -12.32 -37.75 49.68
CA PRO A 28 -10.88 -37.62 49.84
C PRO A 28 -10.66 -36.79 51.09
N SER A 29 -9.93 -37.36 52.02
CA SER A 29 -9.54 -36.69 53.29
C SER A 29 -8.86 -35.38 52.88
N SER A 30 -9.58 -34.28 53.08
CA SER A 30 -9.00 -32.94 53.12
C SER A 30 -8.11 -32.89 54.36
N GLY A 31 -7.05 -33.71 54.33
CA GLY A 31 -6.00 -33.65 55.32
C GLY A 31 -5.50 -32.22 55.36
N HIS A 32 -5.47 -31.65 56.55
CA HIS A 32 -4.67 -30.48 56.87
C HIS A 32 -3.17 -30.87 56.72
N GLY A 33 -2.80 -31.30 55.51
CA GLY A 33 -1.45 -31.19 55.00
C GLY A 33 -1.27 -29.71 54.61
N GLY A 34 -0.41 -29.02 55.32
CA GLY A 34 0.01 -27.69 54.90
C GLY A 34 0.29 -27.73 53.42
N GLY A 35 -0.57 -27.05 52.64
CA GLY A 35 -0.35 -26.88 51.23
C GLY A 35 1.02 -26.21 51.10
N ALA A 36 2.01 -26.98 50.74
CA ALA A 36 3.06 -26.44 49.93
C ALA A 36 2.30 -25.87 48.70
N SER A 37 1.94 -24.58 48.74
CA SER A 37 1.68 -23.84 47.57
C SER A 37 2.83 -24.25 46.65
N SER A 38 2.52 -25.03 45.61
CA SER A 38 3.43 -25.19 44.50
C SER A 38 3.66 -23.76 44.05
N VAL A 39 4.70 -23.13 44.58
CA VAL A 39 5.24 -21.88 44.05
C VAL A 39 5.61 -22.28 42.66
N SER A 40 4.67 -22.02 41.72
CA SER A 40 4.97 -22.06 40.32
C SER A 40 6.27 -21.29 40.20
N PRO A 41 7.34 -21.84 39.61
CA PRO A 41 8.62 -21.18 39.57
C PRO A 41 8.34 -19.75 39.10
N ALA A 42 8.70 -18.77 39.94
CA ALA A 42 8.41 -17.37 39.65
C ALA A 42 8.98 -17.10 38.28
N GLU A 43 8.10 -16.91 37.30
CA GLU A 43 8.50 -16.69 35.93
C GLU A 43 9.48 -15.52 35.94
N ALA A 44 10.67 -15.73 35.37
CA ALA A 44 11.72 -14.71 35.36
C ALA A 44 11.17 -13.44 34.72
N THR A 45 11.10 -12.36 35.49
CA THR A 45 10.63 -11.05 34.97
C THR A 45 11.81 -10.21 34.49
N VAL A 46 11.66 -9.55 33.37
CA VAL A 46 12.64 -8.61 32.83
C VAL A 46 12.12 -7.17 32.90
N PRO A 47 12.99 -6.19 33.18
CA PRO A 47 12.58 -4.79 33.11
C PRO A 47 12.38 -4.38 31.65
N VAL A 48 11.31 -3.66 31.39
CA VAL A 48 10.99 -3.11 30.06
C VAL A 48 10.57 -1.65 30.24
N VAL A 49 11.13 -0.78 29.41
CA VAL A 49 10.73 0.64 29.37
C VAL A 49 9.36 0.75 28.72
N VAL A 50 8.43 1.39 29.42
CA VAL A 50 7.08 1.66 28.93
C VAL A 50 6.75 3.14 29.02
N ALA A 51 5.82 3.61 28.20
CA ALA A 51 5.31 4.96 28.29
C ALA A 51 4.53 5.16 29.60
N ASN A 52 4.85 6.22 30.35
CA ASN A 52 4.16 6.57 31.60
C ASN A 52 2.74 7.10 31.34
N ALA A 53 2.58 7.84 30.25
CA ALA A 53 1.31 8.38 29.77
C ALA A 53 1.25 8.21 28.24
N ALA A 54 0.11 8.52 27.63
CA ALA A 54 0.00 8.54 26.18
C ALA A 54 0.93 9.59 25.57
N ILE A 55 1.74 9.21 24.58
CA ILE A 55 2.68 10.08 23.89
C ILE A 55 2.20 10.19 22.43
N PRO A 56 1.82 11.39 21.94
CA PRO A 56 1.38 11.57 20.55
C PRO A 56 2.53 11.39 19.57
N TYR A 57 2.19 11.20 18.29
CA TYR A 57 3.15 11.26 17.20
C TYR A 57 3.98 12.55 17.25
N GLY A 58 5.29 12.41 17.09
CA GLY A 58 6.24 13.55 17.21
C GLY A 58 6.51 14.00 18.65
N GLY A 59 5.88 13.41 19.65
CA GLY A 59 6.13 13.70 21.06
C GLY A 59 7.55 13.26 21.48
N LYS A 60 8.22 14.08 22.30
CA LYS A 60 9.56 13.75 22.82
C LYS A 60 9.47 12.67 23.90
N LEU A 61 10.41 11.72 23.87
CA LEU A 61 10.57 10.70 24.89
C LEU A 61 11.70 11.09 25.85
N ASP A 62 11.38 11.89 26.84
CA ASP A 62 12.29 12.19 27.94
C ASP A 62 12.01 11.29 29.17
N ALA A 63 12.83 11.38 30.20
CA ALA A 63 12.70 10.53 31.38
C ALA A 63 11.37 10.69 32.12
N THR A 64 10.67 11.83 31.96
CA THR A 64 9.38 12.09 32.61
C THR A 64 8.21 11.34 31.95
N HIS A 65 8.35 11.04 30.67
CA HIS A 65 7.36 10.30 29.89
C HIS A 65 7.55 8.78 29.94
N LEU A 66 8.63 8.29 30.58
CA LEU A 66 9.02 6.89 30.61
C LEU A 66 9.01 6.32 32.01
N THR A 67 8.70 5.03 32.14
CA THR A 67 8.81 4.28 33.38
C THR A 67 9.23 2.85 33.09
N LEU A 68 9.72 2.14 34.14
CA LEU A 68 10.07 0.72 34.04
C LEU A 68 8.91 -0.14 34.51
N ALA A 69 8.49 -1.08 33.68
CA ALA A 69 7.58 -2.16 34.04
C ALA A 69 8.34 -3.49 34.08
N ARG A 70 7.97 -4.38 35.01
CA ARG A 70 8.48 -5.75 35.02
C ARG A 70 7.48 -6.64 34.30
N LEU A 71 7.91 -7.25 33.23
CA LEU A 71 7.12 -8.18 32.43
C LEU A 71 7.70 -9.60 32.55
N PRO A 72 6.87 -10.65 32.52
CA PRO A 72 7.37 -12.01 32.32
C PRO A 72 8.28 -12.08 31.09
N ALA A 73 9.37 -12.81 31.16
CA ALA A 73 10.32 -12.91 30.04
C ALA A 73 9.66 -13.42 28.76
N SER A 74 8.65 -14.27 28.89
CA SER A 74 7.83 -14.79 27.78
C SER A 74 6.94 -13.71 27.12
N ALA A 75 6.55 -12.69 27.86
CA ALA A 75 5.66 -11.60 27.40
C ALA A 75 6.42 -10.32 27.02
N ALA A 76 7.73 -10.24 27.26
CA ALA A 76 8.54 -9.08 26.89
C ALA A 76 8.75 -9.03 25.37
N PRO A 77 8.41 -7.92 24.69
CA PRO A 77 8.63 -7.78 23.27
C PRO A 77 10.15 -7.85 22.95
N GLN A 78 10.49 -8.52 21.85
CA GLN A 78 11.87 -8.59 21.39
C GLN A 78 12.40 -7.19 21.03
N GLY A 79 13.60 -6.87 21.49
CA GLY A 79 14.24 -5.59 21.26
C GLY A 79 13.71 -4.44 22.12
N ALA A 80 12.84 -4.69 23.10
CA ALA A 80 12.41 -3.64 24.03
C ALA A 80 13.59 -3.14 24.88
N PHE A 81 13.60 -1.83 25.14
CA PHE A 81 14.62 -1.23 26.01
C PHE A 81 14.43 -1.69 27.45
N SER A 82 15.56 -1.98 28.11
CA SER A 82 15.57 -2.45 29.51
C SER A 82 15.85 -1.33 30.52
N THR A 83 16.39 -0.19 30.07
CA THR A 83 16.65 0.99 30.90
C THR A 83 16.23 2.27 30.20
N ILE A 84 15.83 3.28 30.98
CA ILE A 84 15.40 4.57 30.45
C ILE A 84 16.57 5.28 29.74
N GLU A 85 17.79 5.10 30.24
CA GLU A 85 18.99 5.68 29.66
C GLU A 85 19.26 5.18 28.23
N GLN A 86 18.90 3.93 27.92
CA GLN A 86 19.00 3.40 26.55
C GLN A 86 18.09 4.16 25.57
N VAL A 87 16.98 4.71 26.05
CA VAL A 87 16.09 5.53 25.24
C VAL A 87 16.57 6.98 25.19
N THR A 88 16.84 7.58 26.36
CA THR A 88 17.10 9.03 26.48
C THR A 88 18.56 9.42 26.24
N GLY A 89 19.49 8.50 26.45
CA GLY A 89 20.94 8.72 26.31
C GLY A 89 21.48 8.66 24.88
N GLN A 90 20.60 8.68 23.87
CA GLN A 90 21.02 8.65 22.48
C GLN A 90 21.78 9.94 22.10
N SER A 91 22.80 9.80 21.26
CA SER A 91 23.57 10.95 20.74
C SER A 91 22.66 11.91 19.99
N GLY A 92 22.66 13.18 20.42
CA GLY A 92 21.84 14.24 19.80
C GLY A 92 20.63 14.68 20.64
N GLY A 93 20.29 13.99 21.73
CA GLY A 93 19.19 14.35 22.63
C GLY A 93 18.02 13.35 22.64
N ALA A 94 16.93 13.72 23.30
CA ALA A 94 15.78 12.84 23.44
C ALA A 94 15.17 12.47 22.08
N PRO A 95 14.86 11.19 21.83
CA PRO A 95 14.16 10.75 20.62
C PRO A 95 12.71 11.23 20.62
N ILE A 96 12.05 11.10 19.48
CA ILE A 96 10.62 11.39 19.31
C ILE A 96 9.86 10.11 18.96
N ALA A 97 8.57 10.09 19.30
CA ALA A 97 7.66 9.02 18.90
C ALA A 97 7.35 9.10 17.39
N LEU A 98 7.64 8.04 16.65
CA LEU A 98 7.32 7.89 15.22
C LEU A 98 5.88 7.38 14.99
N VAL A 99 5.23 6.92 16.04
CA VAL A 99 3.82 6.56 16.13
C VAL A 99 3.30 6.97 17.50
N ALA A 100 2.01 7.18 17.63
CA ALA A 100 1.41 7.41 18.94
C ALA A 100 1.61 6.21 19.85
N LEU A 101 2.05 6.44 21.09
CA LEU A 101 2.23 5.41 22.13
C LEU A 101 1.13 5.55 23.16
N SER A 102 0.49 4.44 23.50
CA SER A 102 -0.48 4.39 24.59
C SER A 102 0.22 4.36 25.96
N ALA A 103 -0.48 4.79 27.01
CA ALA A 103 0.02 4.62 28.38
C ALA A 103 0.32 3.15 28.68
N ARG A 104 1.44 2.87 29.32
CA ARG A 104 1.97 1.54 29.64
C ARG A 104 2.40 0.68 28.44
N GLU A 105 2.47 1.24 27.27
CA GLU A 105 2.92 0.57 26.05
C GLU A 105 4.46 0.44 26.06
N PRO A 106 5.03 -0.75 25.73
CA PRO A 106 6.48 -0.94 25.60
C PRO A 106 7.07 -0.05 24.50
N VAL A 107 8.16 0.64 24.86
CA VAL A 107 8.92 1.45 23.91
C VAL A 107 9.87 0.55 23.13
N LEU A 108 9.71 0.55 21.81
CA LEU A 108 10.52 -0.25 20.88
C LEU A 108 11.35 0.65 19.97
N PRO A 109 12.54 0.20 19.53
CA PRO A 109 13.37 0.98 18.57
C PRO A 109 12.63 1.35 17.28
N THR A 110 11.70 0.50 16.83
CA THR A 110 10.90 0.72 15.62
C THR A 110 9.83 1.82 15.76
N LYS A 111 9.54 2.21 17.01
CA LYS A 111 8.51 3.21 17.33
C LYS A 111 9.07 4.58 17.67
N ILE A 112 10.40 4.71 17.78
CA ILE A 112 11.07 5.96 18.12
C ILE A 112 12.13 6.31 17.09
N SER A 113 12.44 7.59 16.98
CA SER A 113 13.54 8.10 16.14
C SER A 113 14.90 7.91 16.81
N GLY A 114 15.96 8.21 16.06
CA GLY A 114 17.26 8.50 16.66
C GLY A 114 17.24 9.75 17.55
N GLY A 115 18.26 9.89 18.38
CA GLY A 115 18.39 11.04 19.29
C GLY A 115 18.45 12.38 18.55
N GLY A 116 17.82 13.41 19.14
CA GLY A 116 17.81 14.77 18.60
C GLY A 116 17.00 14.98 17.33
N ALA A 117 16.24 13.98 16.88
CA ALA A 117 15.35 14.14 15.74
C ALA A 117 14.26 15.18 16.05
N LYS A 118 13.98 16.01 15.06
CA LYS A 118 12.79 16.88 15.11
C LYS A 118 11.57 16.09 14.62
N PRO A 119 10.36 16.43 15.06
CA PRO A 119 9.12 15.81 14.56
C PRO A 119 8.87 16.27 13.12
N THR A 120 9.68 15.80 12.20
CA THR A 120 9.60 16.14 10.77
C THR A 120 9.39 14.85 9.97
N LEU A 121 8.84 14.98 8.77
CA LEU A 121 8.73 13.86 7.83
C LEU A 121 10.07 13.13 7.63
N ALA A 122 11.20 13.82 7.73
CA ALA A 122 12.52 13.21 7.60
C ALA A 122 12.81 12.11 8.64
N ALA A 123 12.19 12.17 9.81
CA ALA A 123 12.37 11.16 10.86
C ALA A 123 11.63 9.84 10.58
N VAL A 124 10.63 9.85 9.71
CA VAL A 124 9.79 8.67 9.38
C VAL A 124 10.12 8.06 8.02
N ILE A 125 11.02 8.68 7.26
CA ILE A 125 11.46 8.17 5.95
C ILE A 125 12.37 6.96 6.17
N THR A 126 12.11 5.87 5.45
CA THR A 126 12.95 4.68 5.44
C THR A 126 14.34 5.00 4.86
N GLU A 127 15.37 4.37 5.38
CA GLU A 127 16.74 4.55 4.87
C GLU A 127 16.80 4.27 3.35
N GLY A 128 17.51 5.13 2.63
CA GLY A 128 17.60 5.07 1.17
C GLY A 128 16.41 5.66 0.40
N MET A 129 15.30 5.94 1.07
CA MET A 129 14.10 6.52 0.46
C MET A 129 14.09 8.06 0.56
N ARG A 130 13.14 8.68 -0.12
CA ARG A 130 12.92 10.13 -0.15
C ARG A 130 11.43 10.44 0.00
N ALA A 131 11.12 11.56 0.64
CA ALA A 131 9.79 12.16 0.59
C ALA A 131 9.68 13.00 -0.68
N TYR A 132 8.74 12.70 -1.54
CA TYR A 132 8.45 13.46 -2.76
C TYR A 132 6.99 13.88 -2.79
N THR A 133 6.75 15.19 -2.90
CA THR A 133 5.40 15.74 -2.90
C THR A 133 4.91 15.95 -4.33
N ILE A 134 3.71 15.47 -4.61
CA ILE A 134 3.00 15.66 -5.87
C ILE A 134 1.72 16.44 -5.63
N GLY A 135 1.31 17.23 -6.62
CA GLY A 135 -0.02 17.83 -6.66
C GLY A 135 -1.05 16.80 -7.10
N VAL A 136 -2.17 16.78 -6.41
CA VAL A 136 -3.33 15.94 -6.75
C VAL A 136 -4.59 16.83 -6.75
N THR A 137 -5.63 16.41 -7.46
CA THR A 137 -6.94 17.05 -7.32
C THR A 137 -7.80 16.32 -6.32
N ASP A 138 -8.87 16.93 -5.82
CA ASP A 138 -9.78 16.37 -4.83
C ASP A 138 -10.22 14.94 -5.19
N VAL A 139 -10.60 14.71 -6.43
CA VAL A 139 -11.01 13.39 -6.94
C VAL A 139 -9.79 12.48 -7.14
N ALA A 140 -8.70 13.03 -7.71
CA ALA A 140 -7.48 12.27 -7.99
C ALA A 140 -6.69 11.92 -6.73
N GLY A 141 -6.90 12.64 -5.62
CA GLY A 141 -6.37 12.36 -4.28
C GLY A 141 -7.18 11.32 -3.49
N GLY A 142 -8.12 10.61 -4.14
CA GLY A 142 -8.92 9.57 -3.50
C GLY A 142 -10.12 10.09 -2.71
N GLY A 143 -10.60 11.32 -2.97
CA GLY A 143 -11.79 11.89 -2.33
C GLY A 143 -11.69 12.03 -0.81
N GLY A 144 -10.47 12.19 -0.28
CA GLY A 144 -10.22 12.30 1.16
C GLY A 144 -10.13 10.98 1.91
N HIS A 145 -10.17 9.84 1.23
CA HIS A 145 -10.08 8.52 1.86
C HIS A 145 -8.65 7.99 2.00
N ILE A 146 -7.66 8.64 1.38
CA ILE A 146 -6.26 8.28 1.49
C ILE A 146 -5.67 8.98 2.71
N LEU A 147 -5.07 8.20 3.61
CA LEU A 147 -4.49 8.67 4.86
C LEU A 147 -2.96 8.46 4.88
N PRO A 148 -2.23 9.22 5.71
CA PRO A 148 -0.83 8.90 5.98
C PRO A 148 -0.66 7.47 6.47
N GLY A 149 0.30 6.75 5.91
CA GLY A 149 0.52 5.32 6.17
C GLY A 149 -0.07 4.36 5.12
N ASP A 150 -1.04 4.82 4.34
CA ASP A 150 -1.64 4.03 3.26
C ASP A 150 -0.64 3.74 2.12
N ARG A 151 -0.95 2.74 1.32
CA ARG A 151 -0.21 2.44 0.09
C ARG A 151 -1.07 2.71 -1.14
N VAL A 152 -0.45 3.35 -2.12
CA VAL A 152 -1.11 3.79 -3.34
C VAL A 152 -0.30 3.42 -4.58
N ASP A 153 -0.99 3.36 -5.71
CA ASP A 153 -0.39 3.38 -7.04
C ASP A 153 -0.58 4.77 -7.63
N VAL A 154 0.45 5.30 -8.30
CA VAL A 154 0.39 6.60 -8.97
C VAL A 154 0.12 6.40 -10.44
N VAL A 155 -0.96 6.99 -10.91
CA VAL A 155 -1.44 6.91 -12.29
C VAL A 155 -1.28 8.27 -12.96
N LEU A 156 -0.63 8.28 -14.11
CA LEU A 156 -0.50 9.44 -14.98
C LEU A 156 -1.55 9.39 -16.09
N THR A 157 -2.34 10.43 -16.22
CA THR A 157 -3.19 10.65 -17.41
C THR A 157 -2.68 11.87 -18.19
N ARG A 158 -2.34 11.66 -19.45
CA ARG A 158 -1.78 12.71 -20.30
C ARG A 158 -2.44 12.76 -21.67
N GLU A 159 -2.48 13.96 -22.23
CA GLU A 159 -2.87 14.16 -23.61
C GLU A 159 -1.71 13.78 -24.54
N ILE A 160 -2.01 13.06 -25.61
CA ILE A 160 -1.03 12.74 -26.66
C ILE A 160 -1.34 13.61 -27.89
N PRO A 161 -0.31 14.23 -28.50
CA PRO A 161 -0.47 14.96 -29.74
C PRO A 161 -1.07 14.06 -30.83
N LEU A 162 -2.10 14.56 -31.51
CA LEU A 162 -2.65 13.90 -32.68
C LEU A 162 -1.81 14.26 -33.91
N PRO A 163 -1.68 13.36 -34.90
CA PRO A 163 -1.10 13.69 -36.19
C PRO A 163 -1.83 14.88 -36.81
N THR A 164 -1.10 15.77 -37.51
CA THR A 164 -1.63 16.99 -38.06
C THR A 164 -2.85 16.78 -38.96
N GLN A 165 -2.85 15.72 -39.77
CA GLN A 165 -3.96 15.36 -40.64
C GLN A 165 -5.25 15.09 -39.86
N VAL A 166 -5.17 14.32 -38.74
CA VAL A 166 -6.32 14.00 -37.89
C VAL A 166 -6.83 15.26 -37.18
N ARG A 167 -5.94 16.16 -36.75
CA ARG A 167 -6.32 17.43 -36.12
C ARG A 167 -7.06 18.34 -37.08
N THR A 168 -6.65 18.36 -38.35
CA THR A 168 -7.30 19.19 -39.39
C THR A 168 -8.73 18.70 -39.68
N GLU A 169 -8.97 17.38 -39.57
CA GLU A 169 -10.27 16.78 -39.85
C GLU A 169 -11.26 16.86 -38.68
N CYS A 170 -10.78 16.81 -37.44
CA CYS A 170 -11.63 16.72 -36.25
C CYS A 170 -11.59 17.96 -35.31
N GLY A 171 -10.82 18.98 -35.63
CA GLY A 171 -10.73 20.21 -34.82
C GLY A 171 -10.11 19.97 -33.45
N ASP A 172 -10.89 20.12 -32.40
CA ASP A 172 -10.44 20.03 -30.98
C ASP A 172 -10.41 18.62 -30.41
N CYS A 173 -10.28 17.57 -31.24
CA CYS A 173 -10.16 16.18 -30.73
C CYS A 173 -8.91 16.02 -29.86
N LYS A 174 -9.13 15.47 -28.67
CA LYS A 174 -8.08 15.17 -27.70
C LYS A 174 -7.91 13.66 -27.54
N ARG A 175 -6.68 13.22 -27.47
CA ARG A 175 -6.36 11.83 -27.23
C ARG A 175 -5.65 11.68 -25.90
N TYR A 176 -6.26 10.95 -24.99
CA TYR A 176 -5.70 10.68 -23.68
C TYR A 176 -5.13 9.26 -23.59
N VAL A 177 -4.06 9.14 -22.83
CA VAL A 177 -3.47 7.86 -22.44
C VAL A 177 -3.21 7.90 -20.95
N SER A 178 -3.55 6.80 -20.28
CA SER A 178 -3.31 6.57 -18.87
C SER A 178 -2.32 5.43 -18.68
N ASN A 179 -1.36 5.62 -17.78
CA ASN A 179 -0.39 4.59 -17.40
C ASN A 179 -0.03 4.69 -15.92
N VAL A 180 0.22 3.55 -15.30
CA VAL A 180 0.75 3.49 -13.94
C VAL A 180 2.23 3.86 -13.98
N VAL A 181 2.64 4.86 -13.20
CA VAL A 181 4.03 5.37 -13.14
C VAL A 181 4.83 4.59 -12.11
N ILE A 182 4.29 4.46 -10.92
CA ILE A 182 4.85 3.70 -9.81
C ILE A 182 3.73 3.02 -9.04
N GLN A 183 4.06 1.89 -8.41
CA GLN A 183 3.13 1.08 -7.63
C GLN A 183 3.60 0.87 -6.21
N ASN A 184 2.65 0.58 -5.31
CA ASN A 184 2.91 0.18 -3.93
C ASN A 184 3.72 1.21 -3.13
N VAL A 185 3.43 2.49 -3.29
CA VAL A 185 4.13 3.59 -2.64
C VAL A 185 3.44 3.98 -1.34
N ARG A 186 4.19 4.18 -0.27
CA ARG A 186 3.66 4.62 1.01
C ARG A 186 3.40 6.13 0.99
N VAL A 187 2.22 6.53 1.45
CA VAL A 187 1.86 7.92 1.71
C VAL A 187 2.46 8.34 3.06
N LEU A 188 3.28 9.38 3.05
CA LEU A 188 3.86 9.97 4.27
C LEU A 188 2.99 11.09 4.84
N GLY A 189 2.24 11.78 3.98
CA GLY A 189 1.39 12.87 4.37
C GLY A 189 0.44 13.31 3.26
N MET A 190 -0.68 13.90 3.67
CA MET A 190 -1.66 14.53 2.80
C MET A 190 -1.76 15.99 3.24
N ASP A 191 -1.47 16.94 2.34
CA ASP A 191 -1.28 18.36 2.66
C ASP A 191 -0.34 18.56 3.87
N LEU A 192 -0.80 19.12 4.97
CA LEU A 192 -0.03 19.32 6.20
C LEU A 192 -0.16 18.17 7.20
N ASN A 193 -1.02 17.18 6.94
CA ASN A 193 -1.22 16.03 7.83
C ASN A 193 -0.20 14.94 7.52
N ALA A 194 0.69 14.68 8.46
CA ALA A 194 1.71 13.63 8.40
C ALA A 194 1.61 12.64 9.57
N ASP A 195 0.53 12.66 10.34
CA ASP A 195 0.29 11.74 11.46
C ASP A 195 -0.27 10.40 10.95
N PRO A 196 0.48 9.28 11.06
CA PRO A 196 -0.01 7.96 10.67
C PRO A 196 -1.18 7.46 11.52
N GLY A 197 -1.41 8.06 12.68
CA GLY A 197 -2.55 7.76 13.55
C GLY A 197 -3.81 8.57 13.22
N SER A 198 -3.72 9.50 12.29
CA SER A 198 -4.86 10.33 11.90
C SER A 198 -5.90 9.50 11.15
N THR A 199 -7.15 9.63 11.57
CA THR A 199 -8.32 9.06 10.89
C THR A 199 -9.20 10.13 10.25
N GLN A 200 -8.77 11.40 10.26
CA GLN A 200 -9.51 12.49 9.65
C GLN A 200 -9.40 12.44 8.14
N ALA A 201 -10.51 12.09 7.49
CA ALA A 201 -10.65 12.25 6.05
C ALA A 201 -10.71 13.76 5.72
N ALA A 202 -9.84 14.20 4.82
CA ALA A 202 -9.81 15.58 4.33
C ALA A 202 -9.51 15.59 2.84
N VAL A 203 -10.14 16.50 2.13
CA VAL A 203 -9.82 16.75 0.72
C VAL A 203 -8.42 17.36 0.65
N ALA A 204 -7.52 16.68 -0.02
CA ALA A 204 -6.12 17.06 -0.10
C ALA A 204 -5.75 17.50 -1.52
N HIS A 205 -4.93 18.56 -1.61
CA HIS A 205 -4.38 19.09 -2.86
C HIS A 205 -2.96 18.59 -3.14
N THR A 206 -2.29 18.10 -2.11
CA THR A 206 -0.94 17.52 -2.24
C THR A 206 -0.82 16.19 -1.50
N SER A 207 0.00 15.30 -2.04
CA SER A 207 0.36 14.04 -1.38
C SER A 207 1.87 13.91 -1.34
N THR A 208 2.41 13.63 -0.16
CA THR A 208 3.84 13.35 0.03
C THR A 208 4.05 11.85 0.10
N LEU A 209 4.82 11.33 -0.83
CA LEU A 209 5.07 9.90 -1.05
C LEU A 209 6.48 9.52 -0.66
N GLU A 210 6.65 8.30 -0.14
CA GLU A 210 7.96 7.72 0.13
C GLU A 210 8.43 6.93 -1.09
N VAL A 211 9.46 7.42 -1.76
CA VAL A 211 9.91 6.88 -3.04
C VAL A 211 11.42 6.69 -3.11
N ALA A 212 11.88 5.78 -3.97
CA ALA A 212 13.29 5.71 -4.34
C ALA A 212 13.70 6.94 -5.17
N VAL A 213 14.99 7.23 -5.25
CA VAL A 213 15.52 8.38 -6.01
C VAL A 213 15.11 8.31 -7.49
N SER A 214 15.18 7.12 -8.10
CA SER A 214 14.77 6.90 -9.48
C SER A 214 13.28 7.17 -9.70
N ASP A 215 12.44 6.82 -8.73
CA ASP A 215 10.99 7.01 -8.81
C ASP A 215 10.62 8.48 -8.59
N ALA A 216 11.36 9.21 -7.74
CA ALA A 216 11.22 10.66 -7.63
C ALA A 216 11.47 11.37 -8.98
N GLN A 217 12.48 10.93 -9.74
CA GLN A 217 12.74 11.46 -11.08
C GLN A 217 11.60 11.15 -12.06
N ARG A 218 11.07 9.92 -12.02
CA ARG A 218 9.90 9.52 -12.83
C ARG A 218 8.68 10.37 -12.52
N LEU A 219 8.40 10.61 -11.22
CA LEU A 219 7.30 11.45 -10.79
C LEU A 219 7.48 12.90 -11.24
N GLY A 220 8.70 13.44 -11.18
CA GLY A 220 9.01 14.79 -11.63
C GLY A 220 8.67 14.99 -13.10
N ILE A 221 9.03 14.03 -13.97
CA ILE A 221 8.67 14.05 -15.39
C ILE A 221 7.17 13.85 -15.58
N ALA A 222 6.57 12.90 -14.85
CA ALA A 222 5.15 12.60 -14.94
C ALA A 222 4.27 13.79 -14.56
N ALA A 223 4.64 14.55 -13.53
CA ALA A 223 3.93 15.75 -13.09
C ALA A 223 3.94 16.88 -14.15
N GLN A 224 4.96 16.92 -15.00
CA GLN A 224 5.02 17.87 -16.13
C GLN A 224 4.28 17.34 -17.37
N ALA A 225 4.15 16.02 -17.49
CA ALA A 225 3.56 15.39 -18.67
C ALA A 225 2.03 15.35 -18.64
N GLY A 226 1.41 15.43 -17.46
CA GLY A 226 -0.04 15.35 -17.32
C GLY A 226 -0.51 15.35 -15.87
N SER A 227 -1.75 14.93 -15.65
CA SER A 227 -2.38 14.88 -14.34
C SER A 227 -2.03 13.57 -13.63
N LEU A 228 -1.64 13.67 -12.36
CA LEU A 228 -1.40 12.53 -11.49
C LEU A 228 -2.63 12.24 -10.64
N SER A 229 -2.93 10.96 -10.47
CA SER A 229 -3.98 10.47 -9.58
C SER A 229 -3.47 9.30 -8.74
N LEU A 230 -4.10 9.10 -7.59
CA LEU A 230 -3.75 8.06 -6.64
C LEU A 230 -4.83 6.98 -6.64
N ALA A 231 -4.41 5.73 -6.76
CA ALA A 231 -5.27 4.57 -6.59
C ALA A 231 -4.91 3.89 -5.26
N LEU A 232 -5.85 3.91 -4.31
CA LEU A 232 -5.67 3.30 -2.99
C LEU A 232 -5.57 1.78 -3.11
N ARG A 233 -4.56 1.20 -2.49
CA ARG A 233 -4.36 -0.25 -2.43
C ARG A 233 -5.01 -0.85 -1.19
N ARG A 234 -5.41 -2.09 -1.32
CA ARG A 234 -5.85 -2.87 -0.16
C ARG A 234 -4.70 -3.04 0.83
N THR A 235 -4.99 -2.88 2.11
CA THR A 235 -4.02 -3.10 3.20
C THR A 235 -3.40 -4.49 3.12
N GLY A 236 -2.08 -4.56 3.21
CA GLY A 236 -1.32 -5.82 3.15
C GLY A 236 -1.05 -6.35 1.73
N GLN A 237 -1.55 -5.71 0.68
CA GLN A 237 -1.25 -6.11 -0.70
C GLN A 237 0.04 -5.45 -1.18
N ALA A 238 1.08 -6.27 -1.44
CA ALA A 238 2.38 -5.80 -1.92
C ALA A 238 2.66 -6.12 -3.40
N ASP A 239 1.78 -6.89 -4.06
CA ASP A 239 1.96 -7.34 -5.42
C ASP A 239 2.06 -6.17 -6.40
N VAL A 240 3.02 -6.25 -7.32
CA VAL A 240 3.18 -5.29 -8.42
C VAL A 240 2.68 -5.96 -9.70
N ALA A 241 1.71 -5.33 -10.36
CA ALA A 241 1.15 -5.84 -11.60
C ALA A 241 1.91 -5.26 -12.80
N ASP A 242 2.16 -6.09 -13.81
CA ASP A 242 2.61 -5.60 -15.11
C ASP A 242 1.39 -5.06 -15.86
N VAL A 243 1.28 -3.73 -15.96
CA VAL A 243 0.15 -3.03 -16.57
C VAL A 243 0.63 -2.20 -17.75
N ARG A 244 0.03 -2.42 -18.91
CA ARG A 244 0.28 -1.59 -20.11
C ARG A 244 -0.44 -0.26 -20.01
N ALA A 245 0.07 0.74 -20.71
CA ALA A 245 -0.65 1.99 -20.92
C ALA A 245 -1.95 1.72 -21.70
N ILE A 246 -3.04 2.36 -21.29
CA ILE A 246 -4.35 2.29 -21.94
C ILE A 246 -4.77 3.64 -22.49
N GLY A 247 -5.48 3.62 -23.61
CA GLY A 247 -6.05 4.81 -24.22
C GLY A 247 -7.56 4.72 -24.37
N VAL A 248 -8.18 5.77 -24.91
CA VAL A 248 -9.63 5.84 -25.11
C VAL A 248 -10.18 4.63 -25.89
N ARG A 249 -9.39 4.07 -26.81
CA ARG A 249 -9.79 2.89 -27.61
C ARG A 249 -9.91 1.60 -26.79
N ASP A 250 -9.21 1.52 -25.67
CA ASP A 250 -9.21 0.35 -24.79
C ASP A 250 -10.42 0.34 -23.81
N LEU A 251 -11.19 1.46 -23.77
CA LEU A 251 -12.37 1.59 -22.92
C LEU A 251 -13.63 0.89 -23.47
N GLY A 252 -13.50 0.20 -24.60
CA GLY A 252 -14.63 -0.48 -25.28
C GLY A 252 -15.26 0.38 -26.38
N PRO A 253 -16.39 -0.08 -26.96
CA PRO A 253 -17.08 0.64 -28.00
C PRO A 253 -17.53 2.03 -27.50
N ILE A 254 -17.13 3.07 -28.20
CA ILE A 254 -17.41 4.48 -27.84
C ILE A 254 -18.91 4.79 -27.84
N ASP A 255 -19.70 3.97 -28.51
CA ASP A 255 -21.17 4.05 -28.57
C ASP A 255 -21.86 3.91 -27.21
N SER A 256 -21.18 3.38 -26.21
CA SER A 256 -21.70 3.17 -24.85
C SER A 256 -21.33 4.28 -23.85
N ILE A 257 -20.53 5.29 -24.24
CA ILE A 257 -20.14 6.39 -23.37
C ILE A 257 -21.01 7.62 -23.65
N PRO A 258 -21.90 8.05 -22.74
CA PRO A 258 -22.72 9.25 -22.95
C PRO A 258 -21.82 10.48 -23.09
N GLY A 259 -21.93 11.19 -24.21
CA GLY A 259 -21.27 12.50 -24.42
C GLY A 259 -20.08 12.53 -25.41
N ILE A 260 -19.61 11.40 -25.93
CA ILE A 260 -18.60 11.41 -26.99
C ILE A 260 -19.31 11.35 -28.35
N GLN A 261 -19.40 12.49 -29.02
CA GLN A 261 -19.96 12.56 -30.38
C GLN A 261 -19.02 11.88 -31.37
N GLN A 262 -19.57 10.90 -32.10
CA GLN A 262 -18.88 10.04 -33.09
C GLN A 262 -18.42 10.76 -34.40
N ALA A 263 -18.46 12.06 -34.47
CA ALA A 263 -18.25 12.78 -35.73
C ALA A 263 -16.89 12.51 -36.41
N GLY A 264 -15.85 12.09 -35.70
CA GLY A 264 -14.51 11.91 -36.29
C GLY A 264 -14.12 10.49 -36.71
N LEU A 265 -14.79 9.44 -36.24
CA LEU A 265 -14.30 8.05 -36.43
C LEU A 265 -14.79 7.36 -37.71
N ARG A 266 -15.91 7.82 -38.30
CA ARG A 266 -16.40 7.24 -39.57
C ARG A 266 -15.58 7.63 -40.81
N ALA A 267 -14.87 8.75 -40.74
CA ALA A 267 -14.08 9.21 -41.92
C ALA A 267 -12.76 8.45 -42.07
N VAL A 268 -12.18 7.92 -41.02
CA VAL A 268 -10.86 7.28 -41.07
C VAL A 268 -10.91 5.81 -41.51
N SER A 269 -12.00 5.10 -41.22
CA SER A 269 -12.11 3.68 -41.58
C SER A 269 -12.40 3.43 -43.06
N HIS A 270 -12.88 4.46 -43.80
CA HIS A 270 -13.18 4.31 -45.23
C HIS A 270 -11.99 4.60 -46.15
N ARG A 271 -10.88 5.17 -45.68
CA ARG A 271 -9.71 5.52 -46.50
C ARG A 271 -8.47 4.65 -46.33
N LEU A 272 -8.52 3.61 -45.50
CA LEU A 272 -7.48 2.58 -45.46
C LEU A 272 -7.75 1.38 -46.36
N ALA A 273 -8.63 1.53 -47.39
CA ALA A 273 -8.55 0.67 -48.55
C ALA A 273 -7.21 0.96 -49.23
N HIS A 274 -6.25 0.10 -49.04
CA HIS A 274 -4.99 0.17 -49.78
C HIS A 274 -5.32 0.30 -51.26
N PRO A 275 -4.82 1.32 -51.99
CA PRO A 275 -4.95 1.31 -53.43
C PRO A 275 -4.20 0.05 -53.90
N LYS A 276 -4.94 -0.84 -54.58
CA LYS A 276 -4.36 -1.98 -55.26
C LYS A 276 -3.17 -1.46 -56.06
N PRO A 277 -1.94 -1.98 -55.86
CA PRO A 277 -0.79 -1.46 -56.57
C PRO A 277 -1.10 -1.60 -58.08
N ALA A 278 -1.16 -0.45 -58.78
CA ALA A 278 -1.25 -0.44 -60.20
C ALA A 278 -0.02 -1.25 -60.72
N ALA A 279 -0.29 -2.30 -61.49
CA ALA A 279 0.77 -3.08 -62.08
C ALA A 279 1.72 -2.14 -62.84
N ALA A 280 2.98 -2.09 -62.36
CA ALA A 280 4.01 -1.29 -62.99
C ALA A 280 4.13 -1.75 -64.43
N ALA A 281 3.86 -0.86 -65.38
CA ALA A 281 4.06 -1.12 -66.77
C ALA A 281 5.55 -1.40 -66.95
N VAL A 282 5.87 -2.63 -67.44
CA VAL A 282 7.25 -2.99 -67.78
C VAL A 282 7.66 -2.11 -68.95
N ARG A 283 8.54 -1.17 -68.73
CA ARG A 283 9.16 -0.36 -69.74
C ARG A 283 10.45 -1.03 -70.19
N HIS A 284 10.57 -1.32 -71.47
CA HIS A 284 11.80 -1.84 -72.05
C HIS A 284 12.65 -0.68 -72.54
N SER A 285 13.88 -0.55 -72.06
CA SER A 285 14.86 0.40 -72.58
C SER A 285 15.79 -0.30 -73.55
N VAL A 286 15.94 0.25 -74.69
CA VAL A 286 16.90 -0.21 -75.74
C VAL A 286 18.07 0.76 -75.76
N ILE A 287 19.29 0.22 -75.67
CA ILE A 287 20.51 1.04 -75.81
C ILE A 287 20.86 1.10 -77.29
N VAL A 288 20.82 2.30 -77.85
CA VAL A 288 21.25 2.54 -79.21
C VAL A 288 22.70 3.08 -79.21
N VAL A 289 23.59 2.39 -79.91
CA VAL A 289 25.00 2.79 -80.02
C VAL A 289 25.25 3.33 -81.44
N HIS A 290 25.68 4.58 -81.50
CA HIS A 290 26.08 5.23 -82.74
C HIS A 290 27.53 5.71 -82.62
N GLY A 291 28.46 4.92 -83.12
CA GLY A 291 29.89 5.17 -82.95
C GLY A 291 30.25 5.05 -81.47
N ASP A 292 30.95 6.00 -80.89
CA ASP A 292 31.34 5.99 -79.48
C ASP A 292 30.27 6.56 -78.50
N ALA A 293 29.14 7.03 -79.04
CA ALA A 293 28.05 7.59 -78.23
C ALA A 293 26.97 6.53 -77.93
N ARG A 294 26.62 6.38 -76.61
CA ARG A 294 25.54 5.49 -76.16
C ARG A 294 24.37 6.34 -75.68
N SER A 295 23.19 6.10 -76.23
CA SER A 295 21.94 6.70 -75.75
C SER A 295 20.92 5.60 -75.44
N SER A 296 20.13 5.78 -74.37
CA SER A 296 19.03 4.89 -74.04
C SER A 296 17.71 5.49 -74.45
N VAL A 297 16.91 4.74 -75.22
CA VAL A 297 15.57 5.13 -75.65
C VAL A 297 14.55 4.17 -75.01
N GLU A 298 13.53 4.76 -74.31
CA GLU A 298 12.41 3.98 -73.78
C GLU A 298 11.41 3.68 -74.91
N VAL A 299 11.09 2.44 -75.13
CA VAL A 299 10.12 2.00 -76.13
C VAL A 299 8.83 1.56 -75.42
N PRO A 300 7.67 2.15 -75.77
CA PRO A 300 6.42 1.66 -75.24
C PRO A 300 6.10 0.29 -75.83
N SER A 301 5.72 -0.67 -74.96
CA SER A 301 5.27 -2.00 -75.39
C SER A 301 3.85 -1.88 -75.94
N GLU A 302 3.67 -2.00 -77.27
CA GLU A 302 2.36 -2.21 -77.87
C GLU A 302 1.82 -3.58 -77.40
N ARG A 303 0.62 -3.56 -76.78
CA ARG A 303 -0.15 -4.79 -76.59
C ARG A 303 -0.67 -5.24 -77.95
N GLY A 304 -0.11 -6.32 -78.46
CA GLY A 304 -0.69 -7.05 -79.60
C GLY A 304 -2.15 -7.41 -79.29
N SER A 305 -3.09 -6.85 -80.00
CA SER A 305 -4.45 -7.36 -80.06
C SER A 305 -4.41 -8.64 -80.85
N GLY A 306 -4.36 -9.78 -80.12
CA GLY A 306 -4.58 -11.09 -80.71
C GLY A 306 -6.07 -11.40 -80.77
N VAL A 307 -6.54 -11.80 -81.87
CA VAL A 307 -7.86 -12.29 -82.34
C VAL A 307 -8.46 -13.35 -81.43
#